data_1ff8c4fe7bdfb325ec966bc4090e7848
#
_entry.id   1ff8c4fe7bdfb325ec966bc4090e7848
#
_cell.length_a   1.000
_cell.length_b   1.000
_cell.length_c   1.000
_cell.angle_alpha   90.00
_cell.angle_beta   90.00
_cell.angle_gamma   90.00
#
_symmetry.space_group_name_H-M   'P 1'
#
loop_
_entity.id
_entity.type
_entity.pdbx_description
1 polymer ?
#
loop_
_entity_poly.entity_id
_entity_poly.type
_entity_poly.pdbx_seq_one_letter_code
_entity_poly.pdbx_strand_id
1 'polypeptide(L)'
;MRHPELLVPASSLEVLKIAVIFGADAVYIGGEAFGLRAKAKNFTNEEIKEGIAFAHEHGVKVYITANILAHNQDLEGVRKYFTELKEIKPDALIISDPGVFMIAKEICPEIEIHISTQANNTNYGTYQFWYAQGTKRVVSARELSLAEIKEIRDNIPKDLEIETFIHGAMCISYSGRCLLSNYFTGRDANQGACTHPCRWKYAVVEEKRPGEYLPVYENERGTYIFNSKDLCMIEHIPELIEAGIDSFKIEGRMKTALYVATVARTYRKAIDDYLESPELYQKNMDWYKEQISNCTYRQFTTGFFFGKPDETTQIYDSNTYVKKYTYLGIVGSVDEHGRYRIEQRNKFSVGEEIEVMKPNGENRSVTVRAIVDEEGNAMESAPHPQQVLFIDLGEPLECYDILRRKEEEQP
;
A
#
# COMPACT_ATOMS: atom_id res chain seq x y z
N MET A 1 -12.61 -15.80 17.51
CA MET A 1 -12.44 -15.48 16.08
C MET A 1 -10.98 -15.11 15.87
N ARG A 2 -10.32 -15.47 14.74
CA ARG A 2 -8.92 -15.06 14.50
C ARG A 2 -8.90 -13.55 14.22
N HIS A 3 -7.96 -12.82 14.84
CA HIS A 3 -7.75 -11.40 14.55
C HIS A 3 -6.78 -11.31 13.37
N PRO A 4 -7.19 -10.89 12.17
CA PRO A 4 -6.30 -10.76 11.03
C PRO A 4 -5.35 -9.57 11.24
N GLU A 5 -4.07 -9.76 10.85
CA GLU A 5 -3.10 -8.68 10.82
C GLU A 5 -3.41 -7.70 9.68
N LEU A 6 -3.41 -6.40 9.95
CA LEU A 6 -3.49 -5.36 8.93
C LEU A 6 -2.06 -4.95 8.54
N LEU A 7 -1.63 -5.35 7.35
CA LEU A 7 -0.29 -5.08 6.81
C LEU A 7 -0.30 -3.90 5.84
N VAL A 8 0.38 -2.82 6.21
CA VAL A 8 0.31 -1.53 5.53
C VAL A 8 1.65 -1.18 4.88
N PRO A 9 1.68 -0.60 3.65
CA PRO A 9 2.91 -0.19 2.98
C PRO A 9 3.44 1.13 3.53
N ALA A 10 4.78 1.33 3.47
CA ALA A 10 5.38 2.64 3.65
C ALA A 10 6.49 2.92 2.64
N SER A 11 6.54 4.17 2.16
CA SER A 11 7.51 4.67 1.17
C SER A 11 8.65 5.47 1.81
N SER A 12 8.52 5.87 3.05
CA SER A 12 9.49 6.66 3.82
C SER A 12 9.25 6.47 5.32
N LEU A 13 10.22 6.91 6.13
CA LEU A 13 10.10 6.87 7.59
C LEU A 13 8.86 7.64 8.11
N GLU A 14 8.54 8.79 7.51
CA GLU A 14 7.32 9.56 7.80
C GLU A 14 6.06 8.71 7.55
N VAL A 15 5.98 8.07 6.38
CA VAL A 15 4.82 7.23 6.02
C VAL A 15 4.74 5.98 6.90
N LEU A 16 5.87 5.42 7.33
CA LEU A 16 5.91 4.32 8.30
C LEU A 16 5.28 4.75 9.62
N LYS A 17 5.71 5.90 10.17
CA LYS A 17 5.15 6.43 11.42
C LYS A 17 3.64 6.68 11.31
N ILE A 18 3.20 7.22 10.18
CA ILE A 18 1.76 7.39 9.89
C ILE A 18 1.03 6.04 9.82
N ALA A 19 1.58 5.03 9.13
CA ALA A 19 0.96 3.71 9.06
C ALA A 19 0.76 3.10 10.47
N VAL A 20 1.79 3.20 11.32
CA VAL A 20 1.75 2.74 12.71
C VAL A 20 0.66 3.46 13.51
N ILE A 21 0.64 4.79 13.50
CA ILE A 21 -0.30 5.62 14.27
C ILE A 21 -1.75 5.44 13.78
N PHE A 22 -1.95 5.19 12.48
CA PHE A 22 -3.28 5.00 11.87
C PHE A 22 -3.76 3.55 11.85
N GLY A 23 -3.16 2.64 12.61
CA GLY A 23 -3.73 1.35 12.98
C GLY A 23 -3.19 0.14 12.22
N ALA A 24 -1.98 0.20 11.66
CA ALA A 24 -1.31 -0.98 11.16
C ALA A 24 -0.91 -1.93 12.30
N ASP A 25 -1.05 -3.24 12.10
CA ASP A 25 -0.45 -4.27 12.97
C ASP A 25 0.97 -4.61 12.50
N ALA A 26 1.23 -4.41 11.21
CA ALA A 26 2.55 -4.54 10.61
C ALA A 26 2.74 -3.57 9.45
N VAL A 27 3.99 -3.16 9.20
CA VAL A 27 4.35 -2.30 8.07
C VAL A 27 5.38 -3.01 7.20
N TYR A 28 5.19 -2.97 5.86
CA TYR A 28 6.21 -3.47 4.95
C TYR A 28 6.88 -2.33 4.16
N ILE A 29 8.20 -2.39 4.11
CA ILE A 29 9.06 -1.37 3.50
C ILE A 29 10.08 -2.00 2.54
N GLY A 30 10.77 -1.18 1.76
CA GLY A 30 11.90 -1.58 0.93
C GLY A 30 13.15 -0.84 1.34
N GLY A 31 14.25 -1.56 1.52
CA GLY A 31 15.57 -0.98 1.64
C GLY A 31 16.10 -0.49 0.28
N GLU A 32 17.29 0.12 0.29
CA GLU A 32 17.93 0.69 -0.92
C GLU A 32 18.18 -0.36 -2.02
N ALA A 33 18.26 -1.64 -1.66
CA ALA A 33 18.58 -2.72 -2.58
C ALA A 33 17.52 -3.84 -2.58
N PHE A 34 17.44 -4.57 -3.71
CA PHE A 34 16.72 -5.85 -3.89
C PHE A 34 15.20 -5.86 -3.62
N GLY A 35 14.59 -4.69 -3.36
CA GLY A 35 13.13 -4.54 -3.31
C GLY A 35 12.55 -4.15 -4.66
N LEU A 36 11.32 -4.61 -4.95
CA LEU A 36 10.56 -4.06 -6.07
C LEU A 36 10.25 -2.59 -5.80
N ARG A 37 10.47 -1.73 -6.77
CA ARG A 37 10.35 -0.27 -6.73
C ARG A 37 11.69 0.46 -6.52
N ALA A 38 12.71 0.04 -7.28
CA ALA A 38 14.04 0.66 -7.29
C ALA A 38 14.08 2.19 -7.51
N LYS A 39 12.96 2.80 -7.98
CA LYS A 39 12.79 4.25 -8.14
C LYS A 39 12.01 4.92 -7.01
N ALA A 40 11.52 4.18 -6.01
CA ALA A 40 10.96 4.77 -4.81
C ALA A 40 12.10 5.39 -3.98
N LYS A 41 11.77 6.37 -3.15
CA LYS A 41 12.63 6.75 -2.03
C LYS A 41 12.67 5.52 -1.11
N ASN A 42 13.75 4.76 -1.13
CA ASN A 42 13.93 3.58 -0.32
C ASN A 42 14.57 3.97 1.01
N PHE A 43 14.38 3.15 2.03
CA PHE A 43 14.91 3.39 3.37
C PHE A 43 16.41 3.12 3.43
N THR A 44 17.17 4.04 4.00
CA THR A 44 18.54 3.76 4.46
C THR A 44 18.52 2.80 5.65
N ASN A 45 19.67 2.20 5.96
CA ASN A 45 19.80 1.31 7.12
C ASN A 45 19.47 2.03 8.44
N GLU A 46 19.81 3.31 8.55
CA GLU A 46 19.49 4.16 9.70
C GLU A 46 17.99 4.40 9.80
N GLU A 47 17.34 4.75 8.69
CA GLU A 47 15.88 4.93 8.66
C GLU A 47 15.13 3.61 8.97
N ILE A 48 15.67 2.45 8.53
CA ILE A 48 15.10 1.14 8.88
C ILE A 48 15.18 0.91 10.40
N LYS A 49 16.33 1.16 11.02
CA LYS A 49 16.52 1.01 12.48
C LYS A 49 15.58 1.92 13.27
N GLU A 50 15.50 3.20 12.88
CA GLU A 50 14.58 4.16 13.50
C GLU A 50 13.12 3.74 13.32
N GLY A 51 12.75 3.29 12.12
CA GLY A 51 11.40 2.82 11.82
C GLY A 51 11.01 1.59 12.62
N ILE A 52 11.91 0.61 12.78
CA ILE A 52 11.70 -0.58 13.61
C ILE A 52 11.52 -0.19 15.08
N ALA A 53 12.41 0.66 15.61
CA ALA A 53 12.32 1.11 17.01
C ALA A 53 10.96 1.79 17.26
N PHE A 54 10.56 2.74 16.40
CA PHE A 54 9.28 3.41 16.51
C PHE A 54 8.08 2.46 16.42
N ALA A 55 8.11 1.53 15.45
CA ALA A 55 7.03 0.55 15.28
C ALA A 55 6.91 -0.37 16.50
N HIS A 56 8.03 -0.89 17.01
CA HIS A 56 8.06 -1.77 18.17
C HIS A 56 7.57 -1.07 19.45
N GLU A 57 7.86 0.22 19.65
CA GLU A 57 7.30 1.01 20.76
C GLU A 57 5.77 1.04 20.74
N HIS A 58 5.15 0.86 19.57
CA HIS A 58 3.69 0.81 19.37
C HIS A 58 3.15 -0.62 19.20
N GLY A 59 4.00 -1.66 19.37
CA GLY A 59 3.61 -3.06 19.21
C GLY A 59 3.40 -3.49 17.76
N VAL A 60 3.91 -2.74 16.78
CA VAL A 60 3.76 -2.96 15.33
C VAL A 60 5.03 -3.61 14.76
N LYS A 61 4.87 -4.60 13.88
CA LYS A 61 5.98 -5.32 13.23
C LYS A 61 6.45 -4.59 11.96
N VAL A 62 7.70 -4.84 11.55
CA VAL A 62 8.28 -4.29 10.32
C VAL A 62 8.86 -5.39 9.45
N TYR A 63 8.39 -5.49 8.20
CA TYR A 63 8.82 -6.47 7.21
C TYR A 63 9.59 -5.81 6.08
N ILE A 64 10.73 -6.40 5.71
CA ILE A 64 11.60 -5.87 4.65
C ILE A 64 11.39 -6.66 3.36
N THR A 65 11.13 -5.95 2.25
CA THR A 65 11.01 -6.60 0.94
C THR A 65 12.39 -6.82 0.29
N ALA A 66 12.68 -8.08 -0.06
CA ALA A 66 13.80 -8.51 -0.89
C ALA A 66 13.27 -9.43 -2.00
N ASN A 67 12.28 -8.93 -2.75
CA ASN A 67 11.41 -9.74 -3.58
C ASN A 67 11.56 -9.49 -5.09
N ILE A 68 12.74 -9.07 -5.55
CA ILE A 68 13.10 -9.09 -6.96
C ILE A 68 13.27 -10.54 -7.45
N LEU A 69 13.21 -10.74 -8.77
CA LEU A 69 13.73 -11.95 -9.40
C LEU A 69 15.23 -11.71 -9.67
N ALA A 70 16.07 -12.29 -8.81
CA ALA A 70 17.50 -12.01 -8.82
C ALA A 70 18.21 -12.66 -10.03
N HIS A 71 19.14 -11.92 -10.63
CA HIS A 71 20.10 -12.47 -11.59
C HIS A 71 21.40 -12.82 -10.88
N ASN A 72 22.27 -13.61 -11.53
CA ASN A 72 23.55 -14.05 -10.93
C ASN A 72 24.40 -12.88 -10.40
N GLN A 73 24.37 -11.74 -11.08
CA GLN A 73 25.11 -10.53 -10.68
C GLN A 73 24.56 -9.90 -9.38
N ASP A 74 23.33 -10.21 -8.99
CA ASP A 74 22.68 -9.63 -7.80
C ASP A 74 23.02 -10.42 -6.53
N LEU A 75 23.40 -11.70 -6.64
CA LEU A 75 23.49 -12.64 -5.52
C LEU A 75 24.52 -12.22 -4.47
N GLU A 76 25.68 -11.69 -4.89
CA GLU A 76 26.69 -11.20 -3.94
C GLU A 76 26.20 -9.96 -3.17
N GLY A 77 25.51 -9.06 -3.86
CA GLY A 77 24.85 -7.92 -3.23
C GLY A 77 23.77 -8.33 -2.23
N VAL A 78 22.99 -9.37 -2.55
CA VAL A 78 21.99 -9.95 -1.64
C VAL A 78 22.65 -10.48 -0.36
N ARG A 79 23.78 -11.17 -0.45
CA ARG A 79 24.53 -11.69 0.70
C ARG A 79 24.95 -10.53 1.63
N LYS A 80 25.53 -9.48 1.07
CA LYS A 80 25.92 -8.31 1.84
C LYS A 80 24.72 -7.65 2.52
N TYR A 81 23.63 -7.44 1.79
CA TYR A 81 22.41 -6.83 2.32
C TYR A 81 21.80 -7.65 3.47
N PHE A 82 21.73 -8.97 3.33
CA PHE A 82 21.22 -9.82 4.42
C PHE A 82 22.13 -9.85 5.63
N THR A 83 23.44 -9.70 5.45
CA THR A 83 24.38 -9.55 6.58
C THR A 83 24.10 -8.24 7.35
N GLU A 84 23.78 -7.15 6.65
CA GLU A 84 23.36 -5.89 7.27
C GLU A 84 22.00 -6.01 7.98
N LEU A 85 21.01 -6.65 7.34
CA LEU A 85 19.68 -6.88 7.92
C LEU A 85 19.70 -7.80 9.15
N LYS A 86 20.65 -8.75 9.21
CA LYS A 86 20.86 -9.59 10.39
C LYS A 86 21.17 -8.76 11.64
N GLU A 87 21.95 -7.69 11.50
CA GLU A 87 22.27 -6.77 12.60
C GLU A 87 21.11 -5.81 12.92
N ILE A 88 20.30 -5.46 11.89
CA ILE A 88 19.14 -4.58 12.04
C ILE A 88 17.96 -5.30 12.70
N LYS A 89 17.79 -6.60 12.43
CA LYS A 89 16.76 -7.49 12.99
C LYS A 89 15.31 -7.05 12.68
N PRO A 90 14.91 -6.93 11.41
CA PRO A 90 13.49 -6.80 11.09
C PRO A 90 12.72 -8.06 11.52
N ASP A 91 11.41 -7.95 11.67
CA ASP A 91 10.57 -9.07 12.08
C ASP A 91 10.47 -10.15 10.99
N ALA A 92 10.46 -9.76 9.70
CA ALA A 92 10.48 -10.73 8.60
C ALA A 92 11.09 -10.15 7.31
N LEU A 93 11.51 -11.07 6.42
CA LEU A 93 11.90 -10.80 5.04
C LEU A 93 10.81 -11.28 4.08
N ILE A 94 10.41 -10.45 3.11
CA ILE A 94 9.47 -10.82 2.06
C ILE A 94 10.27 -11.17 0.80
N ILE A 95 10.33 -12.45 0.44
CA ILE A 95 11.20 -13.00 -0.61
C ILE A 95 10.36 -13.74 -1.66
N SER A 96 10.78 -13.73 -2.94
CA SER A 96 10.13 -14.46 -4.03
C SER A 96 11.04 -15.45 -4.75
N ASP A 97 12.32 -15.17 -4.81
CA ASP A 97 13.31 -15.95 -5.54
C ASP A 97 13.87 -17.07 -4.65
N PRO A 98 13.85 -18.35 -5.11
CA PRO A 98 14.39 -19.48 -4.32
C PRO A 98 15.88 -19.36 -4.01
N GLY A 99 16.69 -18.74 -4.89
CA GLY A 99 18.11 -18.53 -4.64
C GLY A 99 18.34 -17.50 -3.54
N VAL A 100 17.56 -16.39 -3.56
CA VAL A 100 17.54 -15.38 -2.50
C VAL A 100 17.05 -15.97 -1.18
N PHE A 101 16.04 -16.86 -1.23
CA PHE A 101 15.54 -17.60 -0.05
C PHE A 101 16.64 -18.44 0.59
N MET A 102 17.40 -19.20 -0.21
CA MET A 102 18.50 -20.01 0.33
C MET A 102 19.59 -19.17 0.98
N ILE A 103 19.92 -18.01 0.39
CA ILE A 103 20.88 -17.07 0.97
C ILE A 103 20.36 -16.52 2.32
N ALA A 104 19.08 -16.18 2.42
CA ALA A 104 18.48 -15.72 3.68
C ALA A 104 18.57 -16.80 4.77
N LYS A 105 18.25 -18.04 4.44
CA LYS A 105 18.36 -19.19 5.38
C LYS A 105 19.80 -19.45 5.84
N GLU A 106 20.79 -19.18 5.00
CA GLU A 106 22.21 -19.30 5.33
C GLU A 106 22.70 -18.17 6.25
N ILE A 107 22.34 -16.91 5.95
CA ILE A 107 22.93 -15.74 6.58
C ILE A 107 22.15 -15.29 7.83
N CYS A 108 20.82 -15.26 7.76
CA CYS A 108 19.95 -14.74 8.82
C CYS A 108 18.78 -15.71 9.12
N PRO A 109 19.09 -16.96 9.52
CA PRO A 109 18.08 -18.00 9.76
C PRO A 109 17.11 -17.66 10.91
N GLU A 110 17.44 -16.70 11.75
CA GLU A 110 16.63 -16.20 12.86
C GLU A 110 15.52 -15.24 12.43
N ILE A 111 15.61 -14.65 11.22
CA ILE A 111 14.57 -13.75 10.70
C ILE A 111 13.52 -14.56 9.97
N GLU A 112 12.25 -14.31 10.27
CA GLU A 112 11.14 -14.99 9.60
C GLU A 112 11.13 -14.69 8.08
N ILE A 113 10.72 -15.67 7.28
CA ILE A 113 10.59 -15.49 5.84
C ILE A 113 9.13 -15.63 5.43
N HIS A 114 8.62 -14.60 4.73
CA HIS A 114 7.32 -14.57 4.08
C HIS A 114 7.51 -14.67 2.56
N ILE A 115 6.81 -15.62 1.93
CA ILE A 115 6.92 -15.78 0.47
C ILE A 115 6.05 -14.75 -0.23
N SER A 116 6.67 -13.92 -1.07
CA SER A 116 6.00 -12.87 -1.82
C SER A 116 4.99 -13.41 -2.83
N THR A 117 3.96 -12.61 -3.14
CA THR A 117 3.04 -12.84 -4.27
C THR A 117 3.78 -12.99 -5.61
N GLN A 118 4.99 -12.45 -5.74
CA GLN A 118 5.85 -12.59 -6.92
C GLN A 118 6.28 -14.04 -7.20
N ALA A 119 6.22 -14.93 -6.22
CA ALA A 119 6.42 -16.36 -6.41
C ALA A 119 5.21 -17.05 -7.08
N ASN A 120 4.09 -16.32 -7.27
CA ASN A 120 2.86 -16.78 -7.91
C ASN A 120 2.28 -18.05 -7.25
N ASN A 121 2.01 -17.94 -5.95
CA ASN A 121 1.49 -19.03 -5.12
C ASN A 121 -0.01 -19.19 -5.37
N THR A 122 -0.41 -20.24 -6.10
CA THR A 122 -1.77 -20.44 -6.61
C THR A 122 -2.43 -21.73 -6.15
N ASN A 123 -1.76 -22.59 -5.38
CA ASN A 123 -2.33 -23.88 -4.95
C ASN A 123 -1.69 -24.37 -3.64
N TYR A 124 -2.41 -25.21 -2.89
CA TYR A 124 -1.95 -25.71 -1.60
C TYR A 124 -0.62 -26.52 -1.67
N GLY A 125 -0.31 -27.15 -2.80
CA GLY A 125 0.97 -27.86 -2.96
C GLY A 125 2.16 -26.91 -2.91
N THR A 126 2.03 -25.69 -3.50
CA THR A 126 3.04 -24.64 -3.41
C THR A 126 3.21 -24.15 -1.97
N TYR A 127 2.11 -23.99 -1.22
CA TYR A 127 2.15 -23.61 0.18
C TYR A 127 2.82 -24.69 1.04
N GLN A 128 2.49 -25.96 0.83
CA GLN A 128 3.13 -27.09 1.53
C GLN A 128 4.63 -27.17 1.23
N PHE A 129 5.02 -26.91 -0.03
CA PHE A 129 6.45 -26.84 -0.40
C PHE A 129 7.18 -25.77 0.41
N TRP A 130 6.66 -24.56 0.46
CA TRP A 130 7.28 -23.46 1.22
C TRP A 130 7.29 -23.72 2.72
N TYR A 131 6.21 -24.30 3.26
CA TYR A 131 6.16 -24.73 4.65
C TYR A 131 7.27 -25.75 5.00
N ALA A 132 7.48 -26.72 4.16
CA ALA A 132 8.56 -27.70 4.32
C ALA A 132 9.96 -27.06 4.28
N GLN A 133 10.10 -25.89 3.63
CA GLN A 133 11.33 -25.10 3.68
C GLN A 133 11.45 -24.21 4.95
N GLY A 134 10.46 -24.24 5.84
CA GLY A 134 10.45 -23.46 7.09
C GLY A 134 9.95 -22.04 6.95
N THR A 135 9.12 -21.76 5.94
CA THR A 135 8.44 -20.47 5.76
C THR A 135 7.29 -20.34 6.74
N LYS A 136 7.11 -19.16 7.31
CA LYS A 136 6.04 -18.83 8.27
C LYS A 136 4.76 -18.37 7.56
N ARG A 137 4.87 -17.65 6.43
CA ARG A 137 3.74 -17.02 5.73
C ARG A 137 3.91 -17.09 4.22
N VAL A 138 2.81 -17.28 3.51
CA VAL A 138 2.77 -17.25 2.06
C VAL A 138 1.74 -16.22 1.59
N VAL A 139 2.18 -15.30 0.71
CA VAL A 139 1.32 -14.31 0.08
C VAL A 139 0.69 -14.93 -1.16
N SER A 140 -0.63 -14.98 -1.21
CA SER A 140 -1.40 -15.50 -2.34
C SER A 140 -1.15 -14.72 -3.62
N ALA A 141 -1.24 -15.38 -4.76
CA ALA A 141 -1.47 -14.69 -6.02
C ALA A 141 -2.81 -13.93 -5.97
N ARG A 142 -2.89 -12.79 -6.66
CA ARG A 142 -4.10 -11.93 -6.68
C ARG A 142 -5.21 -12.49 -7.57
N GLU A 143 -4.89 -13.51 -8.33
CA GLU A 143 -5.76 -14.18 -9.29
C GLU A 143 -6.57 -15.32 -8.66
N LEU A 144 -6.44 -15.55 -7.34
CA LEU A 144 -7.22 -16.54 -6.60
C LEU A 144 -8.57 -16.00 -6.15
N SER A 145 -9.59 -16.84 -6.27
CA SER A 145 -10.91 -16.63 -5.65
C SER A 145 -10.89 -16.98 -4.16
N LEU A 146 -11.89 -16.48 -3.41
CA LEU A 146 -12.08 -16.86 -2.00
C LEU A 146 -12.26 -18.37 -1.81
N ALA A 147 -12.94 -19.03 -2.76
CA ALA A 147 -13.13 -20.49 -2.72
C ALA A 147 -11.79 -21.23 -2.82
N GLU A 148 -10.91 -20.80 -3.73
CA GLU A 148 -9.57 -21.38 -3.86
C GLU A 148 -8.69 -21.09 -2.63
N ILE A 149 -8.77 -19.90 -2.04
CA ILE A 149 -8.05 -19.56 -0.81
C ILE A 149 -8.52 -20.44 0.36
N LYS A 150 -9.84 -20.66 0.47
CA LYS A 150 -10.39 -21.56 1.48
C LYS A 150 -9.94 -23.01 1.27
N GLU A 151 -9.94 -23.49 0.02
CA GLU A 151 -9.41 -24.82 -0.30
C GLU A 151 -7.92 -24.92 0.09
N ILE A 152 -7.11 -23.89 -0.18
CA ILE A 152 -5.72 -23.82 0.28
C ILE A 152 -5.68 -23.93 1.80
N ARG A 153 -6.46 -23.13 2.53
CA ARG A 153 -6.52 -23.14 4.00
C ARG A 153 -6.83 -24.52 4.57
N ASP A 154 -7.77 -25.22 3.95
CA ASP A 154 -8.21 -26.54 4.40
C ASP A 154 -7.14 -27.64 4.18
N ASN A 155 -6.17 -27.42 3.27
CA ASN A 155 -5.15 -28.38 2.88
C ASN A 155 -3.72 -28.04 3.32
N ILE A 156 -3.54 -27.04 4.19
CA ILE A 156 -2.23 -26.65 4.71
C ILE A 156 -2.19 -26.69 6.25
N PRO A 157 -0.99 -26.75 6.87
CA PRO A 157 -0.86 -26.66 8.32
C PRO A 157 -1.49 -25.38 8.88
N LYS A 158 -2.06 -25.49 10.09
CA LYS A 158 -2.76 -24.37 10.75
C LYS A 158 -1.85 -23.22 11.15
N ASP A 159 -0.57 -23.49 11.35
CA ASP A 159 0.48 -22.55 11.72
C ASP A 159 1.19 -21.90 10.52
N LEU A 160 0.90 -22.36 9.29
CA LEU A 160 1.28 -21.63 8.09
C LEU A 160 0.25 -20.52 7.82
N GLU A 161 0.70 -19.28 7.76
CA GLU A 161 -0.14 -18.12 7.57
C GLU A 161 -0.40 -17.84 6.09
N ILE A 162 -1.63 -17.42 5.78
CA ILE A 162 -2.06 -16.94 4.47
C ILE A 162 -2.17 -15.42 4.52
N GLU A 163 -1.48 -14.72 3.60
CA GLU A 163 -1.59 -13.29 3.40
C GLU A 163 -2.21 -13.00 2.02
N THR A 164 -3.14 -12.05 1.93
CA THR A 164 -3.71 -11.62 0.65
C THR A 164 -3.75 -10.11 0.52
N PHE A 165 -3.65 -9.59 -0.71
CA PHE A 165 -3.97 -8.20 -0.97
C PHE A 165 -5.48 -7.98 -0.89
N ILE A 166 -5.89 -6.93 -0.18
CA ILE A 166 -7.30 -6.58 0.01
C ILE A 166 -7.64 -5.18 -0.52
N HIS A 167 -6.62 -4.36 -0.83
CA HIS A 167 -6.81 -3.00 -1.32
C HIS A 167 -5.66 -2.52 -2.19
N GLY A 168 -5.99 -1.69 -3.18
CA GLY A 168 -5.05 -0.95 -4.02
C GLY A 168 -4.91 -1.47 -5.44
N ALA A 169 -3.84 -1.08 -6.12
CA ALA A 169 -3.69 -1.29 -7.57
C ALA A 169 -3.60 -2.77 -7.96
N MET A 170 -4.37 -3.15 -8.98
CA MET A 170 -4.27 -4.46 -9.63
C MET A 170 -3.25 -4.45 -10.78
N CYS A 171 -2.73 -5.63 -11.13
CA CYS A 171 -1.82 -5.83 -12.24
C CYS A 171 -2.55 -6.54 -13.40
N ILE A 172 -2.12 -6.28 -14.66
CA ILE A 172 -2.67 -6.92 -15.86
C ILE A 172 -2.28 -8.42 -15.96
N SER A 173 -1.23 -8.83 -15.27
CA SER A 173 -0.72 -10.19 -15.31
C SER A 173 -0.28 -10.65 -13.93
N TYR A 174 0.00 -11.94 -13.79
CA TYR A 174 0.66 -12.46 -12.59
C TYR A 174 1.86 -11.61 -12.20
N SER A 175 2.02 -11.39 -10.92
CA SER A 175 3.04 -10.52 -10.37
C SER A 175 4.44 -10.93 -10.84
N GLY A 176 5.24 -9.98 -11.34
CA GLY A 176 6.59 -10.22 -11.85
C GLY A 176 6.68 -10.92 -13.22
N ARG A 177 5.57 -11.23 -13.89
CA ARG A 177 5.56 -11.97 -15.16
C ARG A 177 5.32 -11.09 -16.40
N CYS A 178 5.02 -9.82 -16.23
CA CYS A 178 4.73 -8.88 -17.31
C CYS A 178 6.02 -8.34 -17.95
N LEU A 179 6.14 -8.45 -19.26
CA LEU A 179 7.26 -7.90 -20.03
C LEU A 179 6.96 -6.58 -20.73
N LEU A 180 5.72 -6.04 -20.62
CA LEU A 180 5.33 -4.82 -21.32
C LEU A 180 6.23 -3.62 -20.99
N SER A 181 6.60 -3.46 -19.72
CA SER A 181 7.48 -2.36 -19.30
C SER A 181 8.88 -2.48 -19.92
N ASN A 182 9.45 -3.67 -19.95
CA ASN A 182 10.72 -3.91 -20.60
C ASN A 182 10.61 -3.66 -22.11
N TYR A 183 9.61 -4.22 -22.77
CA TYR A 183 9.40 -4.07 -24.21
C TYR A 183 9.27 -2.60 -24.64
N PHE A 184 8.42 -1.80 -23.96
CA PHE A 184 8.17 -0.42 -24.37
C PHE A 184 9.22 0.59 -23.88
N THR A 185 9.91 0.30 -22.77
CA THR A 185 10.75 1.33 -22.10
C THR A 185 12.14 0.83 -21.69
N GLY A 186 12.48 -0.43 -21.97
CA GLY A 186 13.73 -1.05 -21.52
C GLY A 186 13.84 -1.20 -19.99
N ARG A 187 12.71 -1.12 -19.27
CA ARG A 187 12.69 -1.18 -17.80
C ARG A 187 12.00 -2.43 -17.30
N ASP A 188 12.71 -3.23 -16.52
CA ASP A 188 12.22 -4.49 -15.99
C ASP A 188 11.27 -4.31 -14.81
N ALA A 189 10.01 -4.76 -15.00
CA ALA A 189 8.99 -4.71 -13.96
C ALA A 189 9.34 -5.63 -12.76
N ASN A 190 9.97 -6.76 -13.01
CA ASN A 190 10.41 -7.73 -12.01
C ASN A 190 11.69 -7.33 -11.27
N GLN A 191 12.37 -6.29 -11.75
CA GLN A 191 13.48 -5.60 -11.08
C GLN A 191 13.03 -4.28 -10.43
N GLY A 192 11.73 -4.07 -10.23
CA GLY A 192 11.18 -2.90 -9.57
C GLY A 192 11.04 -1.64 -10.42
N ALA A 193 11.29 -1.71 -11.73
CA ALA A 193 11.30 -0.54 -12.62
C ALA A 193 10.05 -0.43 -13.53
N CYS A 194 8.91 -1.00 -13.13
CA CYS A 194 7.68 -0.96 -13.91
C CYS A 194 7.21 0.46 -14.21
N THR A 195 6.98 0.76 -15.49
CA THR A 195 6.47 2.05 -15.99
C THR A 195 4.96 2.08 -16.21
N HIS A 196 4.27 1.01 -15.83
CA HIS A 196 2.82 0.85 -15.96
C HIS A 196 2.27 1.03 -17.39
N PRO A 197 2.88 0.44 -18.44
CA PRO A 197 2.39 0.62 -19.80
C PRO A 197 0.99 0.03 -20.02
N CYS A 198 0.60 -0.98 -19.24
CA CYS A 198 -0.77 -1.52 -19.27
C CYS A 198 -1.87 -0.48 -18.97
N ARG A 199 -1.51 0.72 -18.51
CA ARG A 199 -2.42 1.84 -18.21
C ARG A 199 -2.38 2.95 -19.24
N TRP A 200 -1.58 2.79 -20.31
CA TRP A 200 -1.56 3.74 -21.42
C TRP A 200 -2.73 3.46 -22.35
N LYS A 201 -3.12 4.48 -23.12
CA LYS A 201 -4.11 4.29 -24.17
C LYS A 201 -3.47 3.67 -25.40
N TYR A 202 -4.08 2.61 -25.90
CA TYR A 202 -3.64 1.91 -27.09
C TYR A 202 -4.77 1.81 -28.13
N ALA A 203 -4.38 1.68 -29.38
CA ALA A 203 -5.25 1.25 -30.47
C ALA A 203 -4.49 0.26 -31.33
N VAL A 204 -5.18 -0.73 -31.86
CA VAL A 204 -4.63 -1.64 -32.85
C VAL A 204 -4.88 -1.05 -34.23
N VAL A 205 -3.84 -1.05 -35.04
CA VAL A 205 -3.92 -0.63 -36.46
C VAL A 205 -3.60 -1.87 -37.30
N GLU A 206 -4.50 -2.19 -38.22
CA GLU A 206 -4.24 -3.24 -39.22
C GLU A 206 -3.39 -2.65 -40.36
N GLU A 207 -2.29 -3.32 -40.72
CA GLU A 207 -1.35 -2.87 -41.73
C GLU A 207 -2.03 -2.55 -43.12
N LYS A 208 -3.06 -3.34 -43.45
CA LYS A 208 -3.82 -3.17 -44.70
C LYS A 208 -4.90 -2.09 -44.62
N ARG A 209 -5.15 -1.48 -43.46
CA ARG A 209 -6.09 -0.41 -43.22
C ARG A 209 -5.42 0.75 -42.44
N PRO A 210 -4.43 1.42 -43.05
CA PRO A 210 -3.72 2.51 -42.37
C PRO A 210 -4.69 3.66 -42.10
N GLY A 211 -4.67 4.19 -40.87
CA GLY A 211 -5.54 5.30 -40.44
C GLY A 211 -6.84 4.87 -39.76
N GLU A 212 -7.19 3.59 -39.77
CA GLU A 212 -8.28 3.06 -38.96
C GLU A 212 -7.73 2.59 -37.61
N TYR A 213 -8.08 3.31 -36.54
CA TYR A 213 -7.70 2.97 -35.16
C TYR A 213 -8.80 2.13 -34.54
N LEU A 214 -8.52 0.83 -34.34
CA LEU A 214 -9.43 -0.10 -33.68
C LEU A 214 -9.16 -0.02 -32.17
N PRO A 215 -10.12 0.47 -31.36
CA PRO A 215 -9.97 0.44 -29.92
C PRO A 215 -9.88 -1.02 -29.44
N VAL A 216 -9.06 -1.24 -28.45
CA VAL A 216 -8.82 -2.59 -27.93
C VAL A 216 -9.77 -2.82 -26.76
N TYR A 217 -10.66 -3.83 -26.87
CA TYR A 217 -11.62 -4.24 -25.84
C TYR A 217 -11.42 -5.72 -25.49
N GLU A 218 -11.87 -6.15 -24.32
CA GLU A 218 -11.88 -7.56 -23.94
C GLU A 218 -13.21 -8.22 -24.36
N ASN A 219 -13.09 -9.45 -24.86
CA ASN A 219 -14.21 -10.34 -25.04
C ASN A 219 -13.80 -11.78 -24.70
N GLU A 220 -14.70 -12.73 -24.78
CA GLU A 220 -14.50 -14.15 -24.39
C GLU A 220 -13.31 -14.85 -25.06
N ARG A 221 -12.57 -14.19 -25.96
CA ARG A 221 -11.54 -14.78 -26.83
C ARG A 221 -10.13 -14.22 -26.70
N GLY A 222 -9.87 -13.16 -25.90
CA GLY A 222 -8.53 -12.62 -25.83
C GLY A 222 -8.25 -11.54 -24.78
N THR A 223 -6.99 -11.42 -24.43
CA THR A 223 -6.46 -10.47 -23.44
C THR A 223 -6.19 -9.13 -24.07
N TYR A 224 -6.63 -8.10 -23.44
CA TYR A 224 -6.50 -6.71 -23.85
C TYR A 224 -5.71 -5.93 -22.82
N ILE A 225 -5.03 -4.86 -23.23
CA ILE A 225 -4.22 -4.03 -22.34
C ILE A 225 -5.12 -2.95 -21.76
N PHE A 226 -5.54 -3.08 -20.49
CA PHE A 226 -6.54 -2.19 -19.90
C PHE A 226 -6.15 -1.58 -18.57
N ASN A 227 -6.81 -0.45 -18.27
CA ASN A 227 -6.71 0.27 -17.03
C ASN A 227 -7.59 -0.39 -15.96
N SER A 228 -7.04 -1.37 -15.27
CA SER A 228 -7.74 -2.07 -14.21
C SER A 228 -8.20 -1.14 -13.09
N LYS A 229 -9.42 -1.33 -12.59
CA LYS A 229 -9.92 -0.74 -11.35
C LYS A 229 -9.03 -1.13 -10.18
N ASP A 230 -9.06 -0.36 -9.11
CA ASP A 230 -8.32 -0.69 -7.89
C ASP A 230 -9.11 -1.71 -7.05
N LEU A 231 -8.41 -2.67 -6.46
CA LEU A 231 -8.99 -3.65 -5.54
C LEU A 231 -9.50 -2.94 -4.28
N CYS A 232 -10.71 -3.29 -3.82
CA CYS A 232 -11.25 -2.85 -2.55
C CYS A 232 -12.17 -3.91 -1.96
N MET A 233 -11.78 -4.46 -0.82
CA MET A 233 -12.52 -5.52 -0.11
C MET A 233 -13.14 -5.02 1.20
N ILE A 234 -13.34 -3.71 1.34
CA ILE A 234 -13.84 -3.10 2.58
C ILE A 234 -15.25 -3.60 2.96
N GLU A 235 -16.06 -3.99 1.98
CA GLU A 235 -17.41 -4.52 2.17
C GLU A 235 -17.42 -6.04 2.46
N HIS A 236 -16.26 -6.70 2.45
CA HIS A 236 -16.10 -8.16 2.48
C HIS A 236 -15.13 -8.65 3.56
N ILE A 237 -14.97 -7.87 4.64
CA ILE A 237 -14.15 -8.28 5.79
C ILE A 237 -14.60 -9.62 6.38
N PRO A 238 -15.91 -9.88 6.54
CA PRO A 238 -16.39 -11.18 7.03
C PRO A 238 -15.91 -12.36 6.19
N GLU A 239 -16.08 -12.28 4.87
CA GLU A 239 -15.74 -13.36 3.93
C GLU A 239 -14.23 -13.64 3.91
N LEU A 240 -13.40 -12.58 4.04
CA LEU A 240 -11.94 -12.73 4.13
C LEU A 240 -11.53 -13.46 5.41
N ILE A 241 -12.13 -13.13 6.55
CA ILE A 241 -11.86 -13.79 7.85
C ILE A 241 -12.34 -15.26 7.82
N GLU A 242 -13.54 -15.52 7.26
CA GLU A 242 -14.11 -16.86 7.13
C GLU A 242 -13.31 -17.75 6.17
N ALA A 243 -12.66 -17.16 5.15
CA ALA A 243 -11.73 -17.89 4.28
C ALA A 243 -10.42 -18.29 4.97
N GLY A 244 -10.19 -17.83 6.22
CA GLY A 244 -9.04 -18.19 7.03
C GLY A 244 -7.76 -17.46 6.64
N ILE A 245 -7.89 -16.23 6.12
CA ILE A 245 -6.77 -15.35 5.81
C ILE A 245 -6.24 -14.75 7.11
N ASP A 246 -4.93 -14.82 7.32
CA ASP A 246 -4.26 -14.39 8.54
C ASP A 246 -3.75 -12.94 8.47
N SER A 247 -3.42 -12.45 7.26
CA SER A 247 -2.89 -11.09 7.06
C SER A 247 -3.55 -10.42 5.85
N PHE A 248 -4.05 -9.22 6.08
CA PHE A 248 -4.74 -8.33 5.14
C PHE A 248 -3.78 -7.26 4.63
N LYS A 249 -3.31 -7.40 3.40
CA LYS A 249 -2.28 -6.54 2.83
C LYS A 249 -2.86 -5.41 1.97
N ILE A 250 -2.42 -4.20 2.26
CA ILE A 250 -2.72 -3.02 1.44
C ILE A 250 -1.60 -2.81 0.43
N GLU A 251 -1.92 -2.61 -0.85
CA GLU A 251 -0.97 -2.18 -1.88
C GLU A 251 -0.89 -0.65 -1.90
N GLY A 252 0.31 -0.10 -2.03
CA GLY A 252 0.46 1.35 -2.10
C GLY A 252 1.82 1.91 -1.68
N ARG A 253 2.92 1.17 -1.85
CA ARG A 253 4.28 1.61 -1.49
C ARG A 253 4.73 2.95 -2.10
N MET A 254 4.08 3.39 -3.19
CA MET A 254 4.35 4.69 -3.84
C MET A 254 3.33 5.77 -3.48
N LYS A 255 2.44 5.48 -2.54
CA LYS A 255 1.36 6.39 -2.16
C LYS A 255 1.79 7.37 -1.06
N THR A 256 1.05 8.47 -0.94
CA THR A 256 1.28 9.52 0.06
C THR A 256 0.86 9.08 1.47
N ALA A 257 1.32 9.81 2.49
CA ALA A 257 0.89 9.62 3.88
C ALA A 257 -0.64 9.74 4.03
N LEU A 258 -1.29 10.68 3.32
CA LEU A 258 -2.75 10.81 3.34
C LEU A 258 -3.46 9.53 2.86
N TYR A 259 -2.96 8.90 1.77
CA TYR A 259 -3.53 7.63 1.30
C TYR A 259 -3.36 6.52 2.34
N VAL A 260 -2.14 6.37 2.85
CA VAL A 260 -1.82 5.32 3.83
C VAL A 260 -2.66 5.48 5.08
N ALA A 261 -2.74 6.68 5.64
CA ALA A 261 -3.55 6.99 6.81
C ALA A 261 -5.04 6.70 6.59
N THR A 262 -5.58 7.16 5.45
CA THR A 262 -7.00 6.98 5.14
C THR A 262 -7.36 5.50 5.02
N VAL A 263 -6.57 4.73 4.27
CA VAL A 263 -6.85 3.31 4.04
C VAL A 263 -6.61 2.49 5.30
N ALA A 264 -5.47 2.68 5.99
CA ALA A 264 -5.15 1.95 7.21
C ALA A 264 -6.21 2.16 8.30
N ARG A 265 -6.54 3.42 8.61
CA ARG A 265 -7.57 3.78 9.60
C ARG A 265 -8.93 3.15 9.30
N THR A 266 -9.32 3.18 8.03
CA THR A 266 -10.64 2.68 7.63
C THR A 266 -10.72 1.16 7.73
N TYR A 267 -9.70 0.44 7.23
CA TYR A 267 -9.65 -1.03 7.36
C TYR A 267 -9.50 -1.48 8.82
N ARG A 268 -8.67 -0.77 9.62
CA ARG A 268 -8.53 -1.07 11.05
C ARG A 268 -9.88 -0.99 11.74
N LYS A 269 -10.59 0.13 11.55
CA LYS A 269 -11.93 0.28 12.14
C LYS A 269 -12.92 -0.76 11.63
N ALA A 270 -12.93 -1.10 10.35
CA ALA A 270 -13.83 -2.12 9.80
C ALA A 270 -13.57 -3.51 10.38
N ILE A 271 -12.28 -3.87 10.56
CA ILE A 271 -11.89 -5.15 11.19
C ILE A 271 -12.32 -5.17 12.66
N ASP A 272 -12.04 -4.12 13.41
CA ASP A 272 -12.36 -4.04 14.84
C ASP A 272 -13.88 -4.06 15.06
N ASP A 273 -14.64 -3.28 14.29
CA ASP A 273 -16.10 -3.24 14.39
C ASP A 273 -16.70 -4.62 14.08
N TYR A 274 -16.17 -5.35 13.07
CA TYR A 274 -16.64 -6.71 12.76
C TYR A 274 -16.29 -7.72 13.87
N LEU A 275 -15.10 -7.60 14.46
CA LEU A 275 -14.70 -8.46 15.57
C LEU A 275 -15.48 -8.17 16.84
N GLU A 276 -15.94 -6.94 17.05
CA GLU A 276 -16.84 -6.56 18.13
C GLU A 276 -18.25 -7.10 17.87
N SER A 277 -18.88 -6.74 16.75
CA SER A 277 -20.12 -7.36 16.27
C SER A 277 -20.33 -7.16 14.76
N PRO A 278 -20.89 -8.16 14.06
CA PRO A 278 -21.28 -8.02 12.65
C PRO A 278 -22.26 -6.86 12.41
N GLU A 279 -23.16 -6.58 13.37
CA GLU A 279 -24.13 -5.49 13.31
C GLU A 279 -23.46 -4.12 13.33
N LEU A 280 -22.40 -3.94 14.15
CA LEU A 280 -21.62 -2.70 14.21
C LEU A 280 -20.90 -2.43 12.91
N TYR A 281 -20.28 -3.46 12.32
CA TYR A 281 -19.66 -3.38 11.00
C TYR A 281 -20.67 -2.95 9.94
N GLN A 282 -21.84 -3.57 9.87
CA GLN A 282 -22.89 -3.20 8.91
C GLN A 282 -23.39 -1.77 9.13
N LYS A 283 -23.59 -1.36 10.38
CA LYS A 283 -24.03 0.01 10.73
C LYS A 283 -23.07 1.08 10.23
N ASN A 284 -21.77 0.79 10.24
CA ASN A 284 -20.73 1.74 9.86
C ASN A 284 -20.31 1.64 8.37
N MET A 285 -20.98 0.81 7.57
CA MET A 285 -20.59 0.52 6.17
C MET A 285 -20.50 1.78 5.31
N ASP A 286 -21.49 2.68 5.40
CA ASP A 286 -21.49 3.93 4.62
C ASP A 286 -20.29 4.82 4.99
N TRP A 287 -19.91 4.86 6.26
CA TRP A 287 -18.73 5.58 6.71
C TRP A 287 -17.44 4.99 6.11
N TYR A 288 -17.29 3.65 6.09
CA TYR A 288 -16.09 3.03 5.47
C TYR A 288 -15.99 3.37 3.98
N LYS A 289 -17.10 3.26 3.25
CA LYS A 289 -17.16 3.59 1.81
C LYS A 289 -16.81 5.04 1.56
N GLU A 290 -17.36 5.95 2.34
CA GLU A 290 -17.05 7.36 2.27
C GLU A 290 -15.56 7.61 2.51
N GLN A 291 -14.98 7.10 3.61
CA GLN A 291 -13.57 7.31 3.92
C GLN A 291 -12.65 6.75 2.84
N ILE A 292 -12.87 5.54 2.38
CA ILE A 292 -12.07 4.93 1.28
C ILE A 292 -12.15 5.79 0.00
N SER A 293 -13.32 6.37 -0.30
CA SER A 293 -13.49 7.24 -1.47
C SER A 293 -12.81 8.61 -1.32
N ASN A 294 -12.30 8.97 -0.14
CA ASN A 294 -11.61 10.23 0.12
C ASN A 294 -10.10 10.16 -0.17
N CYS A 295 -9.53 8.98 -0.43
CA CYS A 295 -8.17 8.86 -0.93
C CYS A 295 -8.14 8.96 -2.47
N THR A 296 -6.94 9.12 -3.03
CA THR A 296 -6.76 9.09 -4.50
C THR A 296 -6.85 7.66 -5.00
N TYR A 297 -7.90 7.33 -5.75
CA TYR A 297 -8.18 5.99 -6.26
C TYR A 297 -8.70 6.01 -7.71
N ARG A 298 -8.67 4.85 -8.34
CA ARG A 298 -9.46 4.53 -9.53
C ARG A 298 -10.67 3.73 -9.09
N GLN A 299 -11.78 3.79 -9.80
CA GLN A 299 -12.98 3.01 -9.47
C GLN A 299 -12.64 1.63 -8.87
N PHE A 300 -13.47 1.13 -7.97
CA PHE A 300 -13.18 -0.08 -7.21
C PHE A 300 -13.74 -1.35 -7.84
N THR A 301 -13.07 -2.47 -7.56
CA THR A 301 -13.45 -3.83 -7.92
C THR A 301 -13.07 -4.79 -6.80
N THR A 302 -13.74 -5.94 -6.73
CA THR A 302 -13.35 -7.06 -5.87
C THR A 302 -12.29 -7.97 -6.51
N GLY A 303 -11.76 -7.60 -7.70
CA GLY A 303 -10.76 -8.41 -8.40
C GLY A 303 -11.27 -9.81 -8.75
N PHE A 304 -10.49 -10.81 -8.38
CA PHE A 304 -10.79 -12.23 -8.63
C PHE A 304 -11.54 -12.92 -7.47
N PHE A 305 -11.75 -12.24 -6.35
CA PHE A 305 -12.26 -12.89 -5.12
C PHE A 305 -13.62 -13.59 -5.32
N PHE A 306 -14.51 -13.04 -6.14
CA PHE A 306 -15.85 -13.58 -6.39
C PHE A 306 -16.02 -14.16 -7.80
N GLY A 307 -14.95 -14.31 -8.55
CA GLY A 307 -14.96 -14.89 -9.90
C GLY A 307 -13.94 -14.24 -10.82
N LYS A 308 -13.94 -14.66 -12.08
CA LYS A 308 -13.06 -14.07 -13.09
C LYS A 308 -13.48 -12.63 -13.36
N PRO A 309 -12.53 -11.66 -13.38
CA PRO A 309 -12.80 -10.31 -13.81
C PRO A 309 -13.36 -10.27 -15.23
N ASP A 310 -14.34 -9.40 -15.43
CA ASP A 310 -14.95 -9.12 -16.71
C ASP A 310 -14.75 -7.64 -17.13
N GLU A 311 -15.47 -7.20 -18.13
CA GLU A 311 -15.44 -5.83 -18.63
C GLU A 311 -15.76 -4.79 -17.54
N THR A 312 -16.57 -5.15 -16.52
CA THR A 312 -16.95 -4.23 -15.44
C THR A 312 -15.80 -3.92 -14.49
N THR A 313 -14.72 -4.70 -14.51
CA THR A 313 -13.53 -4.54 -13.66
C THR A 313 -12.48 -3.61 -14.24
N GLN A 314 -12.73 -3.06 -15.44
CA GLN A 314 -11.82 -2.19 -16.18
C GLN A 314 -12.40 -0.77 -16.31
N ILE A 315 -11.53 0.21 -16.61
CA ILE A 315 -11.90 1.60 -16.86
C ILE A 315 -11.63 1.91 -18.32
N TYR A 316 -12.69 2.21 -19.06
CA TYR A 316 -12.61 2.46 -20.51
C TYR A 316 -12.66 3.93 -20.89
N ASP A 317 -13.27 4.78 -20.07
CA ASP A 317 -13.63 6.16 -20.36
C ASP A 317 -12.59 7.18 -19.89
N SER A 318 -11.82 6.89 -18.86
CA SER A 318 -10.82 7.82 -18.35
C SER A 318 -9.61 7.13 -17.71
N ASN A 319 -8.44 7.78 -17.78
CA ASN A 319 -7.27 7.41 -16.99
C ASN A 319 -7.20 8.21 -15.67
N THR A 320 -8.29 8.89 -15.30
CA THR A 320 -8.29 9.90 -14.26
C THR A 320 -8.46 9.24 -12.90
N TYR A 321 -7.53 9.52 -12.01
CA TYR A 321 -7.72 9.25 -10.60
C TYR A 321 -8.79 10.18 -10.04
N VAL A 322 -9.69 9.64 -9.25
CA VAL A 322 -10.61 10.44 -8.44
C VAL A 322 -9.82 10.97 -7.24
N LYS A 323 -9.84 12.28 -7.04
CA LYS A 323 -9.18 12.96 -5.93
C LYS A 323 -10.19 13.91 -5.28
N LYS A 324 -10.66 13.56 -4.10
CA LYS A 324 -11.60 14.38 -3.34
C LYS A 324 -10.94 15.31 -2.33
N TYR A 325 -9.71 14.99 -1.93
CA TYR A 325 -8.97 15.76 -0.95
C TYR A 325 -7.54 16.05 -1.41
N THR A 326 -7.07 17.25 -1.10
CA THR A 326 -5.65 17.62 -1.22
C THR A 326 -4.96 17.47 0.13
N TYR A 327 -3.84 16.77 0.13
CA TYR A 327 -2.94 16.59 1.26
C TYR A 327 -2.16 17.88 1.53
N LEU A 328 -2.29 18.48 2.73
CA LEU A 328 -1.66 19.75 3.09
C LEU A 328 -0.42 19.58 3.95
N GLY A 329 -0.39 18.60 4.87
CA GLY A 329 0.74 18.33 5.72
C GLY A 329 0.42 17.42 6.90
N ILE A 330 1.44 17.13 7.72
CA ILE A 330 1.34 16.36 8.96
C ILE A 330 1.67 17.30 10.12
N VAL A 331 0.89 17.20 11.20
CA VAL A 331 1.12 17.95 12.44
C VAL A 331 2.34 17.36 13.15
N GLY A 332 3.31 18.20 13.40
CA GLY A 332 4.54 17.91 14.16
C GLY A 332 4.48 18.43 15.60
N SER A 333 5.65 18.85 16.12
CA SER A 333 5.78 19.42 17.46
C SER A 333 5.07 20.76 17.60
N VAL A 334 4.73 21.12 18.84
CA VAL A 334 4.20 22.44 19.20
C VAL A 334 5.34 23.34 19.66
N ASP A 335 5.31 24.62 19.27
CA ASP A 335 6.28 25.63 19.72
C ASP A 335 5.85 26.27 21.07
N GLU A 336 6.67 27.16 21.60
CA GLU A 336 6.43 27.87 22.86
C GLU A 336 5.21 28.83 22.82
N HIS A 337 4.71 29.13 21.63
CA HIS A 337 3.52 29.98 21.40
C HIS A 337 2.25 29.16 21.15
N GLY A 338 2.32 27.81 21.26
CA GLY A 338 1.18 26.92 21.02
C GLY A 338 0.86 26.70 19.55
N ARG A 339 1.78 27.01 18.62
CA ARG A 339 1.63 26.78 17.17
C ARG A 339 2.25 25.45 16.78
N TYR A 340 1.64 24.77 15.81
CA TYR A 340 2.05 23.44 15.37
C TYR A 340 2.97 23.51 14.16
N ARG A 341 4.11 22.84 14.26
CA ARG A 341 5.04 22.67 13.14
C ARG A 341 4.40 21.81 12.05
N ILE A 342 4.43 22.30 10.81
CA ILE A 342 3.96 21.60 9.62
C ILE A 342 5.04 21.64 8.55
N GLU A 343 5.24 20.54 7.84
CA GLU A 343 5.95 20.54 6.56
C GLU A 343 4.92 20.54 5.42
N GLN A 344 4.85 21.65 4.71
CA GLN A 344 3.83 21.90 3.70
C GLN A 344 3.94 20.90 2.53
N ARG A 345 2.81 20.35 2.10
CA ARG A 345 2.71 19.45 0.93
C ARG A 345 1.98 20.10 -0.25
N ASN A 346 0.99 20.93 0.01
CA ASN A 346 0.30 21.76 -0.97
C ASN A 346 -0.06 23.11 -0.35
N LYS A 347 -0.25 24.11 -1.21
CA LYS A 347 -0.56 25.48 -0.79
C LYS A 347 -1.88 25.56 0.00
N PHE A 348 -1.86 26.30 1.08
CA PHE A 348 -3.04 26.74 1.83
C PHE A 348 -2.79 28.16 2.40
N SER A 349 -3.84 28.84 2.87
CA SER A 349 -3.79 30.25 3.24
C SER A 349 -4.46 30.51 4.58
N VAL A 350 -4.13 31.63 5.21
CA VAL A 350 -4.85 32.13 6.38
C VAL A 350 -6.31 32.41 5.99
N GLY A 351 -7.24 32.07 6.87
CA GLY A 351 -8.69 32.16 6.63
C GLY A 351 -9.30 31.01 5.88
N GLU A 352 -8.49 30.07 5.36
CA GLU A 352 -8.96 28.90 4.64
C GLU A 352 -9.54 27.85 5.61
N GLU A 353 -10.67 27.22 5.24
CA GLU A 353 -11.23 26.08 5.95
C GLU A 353 -10.54 24.80 5.48
N ILE A 354 -9.97 24.06 6.42
CA ILE A 354 -9.28 22.79 6.19
C ILE A 354 -9.82 21.72 7.14
N GLU A 355 -9.52 20.47 6.87
CA GLU A 355 -9.92 19.35 7.71
C GLU A 355 -8.71 18.71 8.40
N VAL A 356 -8.83 18.48 9.70
CA VAL A 356 -7.92 17.69 10.52
C VAL A 356 -8.44 16.26 10.56
N MET A 357 -7.66 15.31 10.05
CA MET A 357 -7.97 13.89 10.06
C MET A 357 -7.19 13.20 11.18
N LYS A 358 -7.91 12.63 12.15
CA LYS A 358 -7.33 11.97 13.33
C LYS A 358 -7.29 10.44 13.19
N PRO A 359 -6.36 9.75 13.88
CA PRO A 359 -6.28 8.29 13.86
C PRO A 359 -7.54 7.58 14.38
N ASN A 360 -8.23 8.18 15.37
CA ASN A 360 -9.42 7.61 16.01
C ASN A 360 -10.70 7.58 15.15
N GLY A 361 -10.61 8.02 13.90
CA GLY A 361 -11.76 8.08 12.98
C GLY A 361 -12.45 9.44 12.90
N GLU A 362 -12.13 10.38 13.80
CA GLU A 362 -12.70 11.73 13.75
C GLU A 362 -12.08 12.55 12.62
N ASN A 363 -12.91 13.43 12.04
CA ASN A 363 -12.49 14.48 11.14
C ASN A 363 -13.07 15.79 11.68
N ARG A 364 -12.26 16.86 11.71
CA ARG A 364 -12.69 18.16 12.22
C ARG A 364 -12.39 19.26 11.21
N SER A 365 -13.40 20.03 10.81
CA SER A 365 -13.19 21.25 10.03
C SER A 365 -12.68 22.35 10.95
N VAL A 366 -11.63 23.03 10.54
CA VAL A 366 -10.97 24.12 11.26
C VAL A 366 -10.56 25.24 10.30
N THR A 367 -10.50 26.48 10.79
CA THR A 367 -10.00 27.60 9.98
C THR A 367 -8.54 27.90 10.33
N VAL A 368 -7.71 28.09 9.33
CA VAL A 368 -6.31 28.51 9.50
C VAL A 368 -6.27 29.94 10.02
N ARG A 369 -5.89 30.14 11.30
CA ARG A 369 -5.88 31.45 11.94
C ARG A 369 -4.61 32.23 11.67
N ALA A 370 -3.47 31.55 11.70
CA ALA A 370 -2.16 32.16 11.43
C ALA A 370 -1.20 31.16 10.82
N ILE A 371 -0.29 31.66 10.02
CA ILE A 371 0.88 30.97 9.47
C ILE A 371 2.10 31.82 9.75
N VAL A 372 3.18 31.23 10.27
CA VAL A 372 4.48 31.88 10.41
C VAL A 372 5.59 31.00 9.86
N ASP A 373 6.67 31.62 9.38
CA ASP A 373 7.89 30.92 8.96
C ASP A 373 8.74 30.48 10.17
N GLU A 374 9.90 29.86 9.90
CA GLU A 374 10.82 29.41 10.95
C GLU A 374 11.46 30.57 11.74
N GLU A 375 11.51 31.76 11.18
CA GLU A 375 11.98 32.98 11.82
C GLU A 375 10.89 33.71 12.63
N GLY A 376 9.65 33.23 12.56
CA GLY A 376 8.49 33.80 13.27
C GLY A 376 7.79 34.93 12.51
N ASN A 377 8.12 35.17 11.25
CA ASN A 377 7.47 36.19 10.43
C ASN A 377 6.07 35.69 9.98
N ALA A 378 5.06 36.58 10.07
CA ALA A 378 3.71 36.26 9.62
C ALA A 378 3.64 36.10 8.10
N MET A 379 2.91 35.08 7.66
CA MET A 379 2.66 34.75 6.26
C MET A 379 1.16 34.69 5.97
N GLU A 380 0.73 35.14 4.80
CA GLU A 380 -0.65 35.01 4.34
C GLU A 380 -0.96 33.61 3.78
N SER A 381 0.06 32.90 3.31
CA SER A 381 -0.10 31.55 2.76
C SER A 381 1.17 30.74 2.90
N ALA A 382 1.06 29.41 2.74
CA ALA A 382 2.15 28.44 2.65
C ALA A 382 2.42 28.10 1.16
N PRO A 383 3.27 28.86 0.44
CA PRO A 383 3.34 28.76 -1.02
C PRO A 383 4.28 27.69 -1.56
N HIS A 384 5.28 27.26 -0.77
CA HIS A 384 6.39 26.44 -1.27
C HIS A 384 6.31 24.99 -0.77
N PRO A 385 6.39 23.98 -1.67
CA PRO A 385 6.43 22.58 -1.29
C PRO A 385 7.60 22.29 -0.32
N GLN A 386 7.32 21.49 0.70
CA GLN A 386 8.25 21.09 1.75
C GLN A 386 8.76 22.25 2.65
N GLN A 387 8.13 23.41 2.56
CA GLN A 387 8.41 24.51 3.48
C GLN A 387 7.98 24.14 4.91
N VAL A 388 8.88 24.33 5.86
CA VAL A 388 8.58 24.20 7.28
C VAL A 388 7.93 25.50 7.74
N LEU A 389 6.82 25.38 8.44
CA LEU A 389 6.08 26.49 9.00
C LEU A 389 5.46 26.10 10.34
N PHE A 390 4.96 27.11 11.04
CA PHE A 390 4.15 26.95 12.24
C PHE A 390 2.78 27.56 12.02
N ILE A 391 1.73 26.82 12.40
CA ILE A 391 0.35 27.23 12.18
C ILE A 391 -0.43 27.27 13.48
N ASP A 392 -1.40 28.18 13.55
CA ASP A 392 -2.44 28.22 14.58
C ASP A 392 -3.80 27.91 13.94
N LEU A 393 -4.46 26.87 14.42
CA LEU A 393 -5.82 26.47 14.01
C LEU A 393 -6.87 26.76 15.09
N GLY A 394 -6.44 27.30 16.25
CA GLY A 394 -7.31 27.62 17.37
C GLY A 394 -7.90 26.42 18.11
N GLU A 395 -7.45 25.22 17.81
CA GLU A 395 -7.85 23.96 18.44
C GLU A 395 -6.62 23.10 18.75
N PRO A 396 -6.71 22.24 19.79
CA PRO A 396 -5.63 21.33 20.11
C PRO A 396 -5.51 20.23 19.05
N LEU A 397 -4.28 20.06 18.55
CA LEU A 397 -3.89 18.99 17.62
C LEU A 397 -2.95 18.02 18.32
N GLU A 398 -2.82 16.85 17.74
CA GLU A 398 -1.86 15.83 18.16
C GLU A 398 -0.79 15.63 17.08
N CYS A 399 0.41 15.22 17.50
CA CYS A 399 1.45 14.84 16.57
C CYS A 399 0.93 13.72 15.67
N TYR A 400 1.21 13.79 14.37
CA TYR A 400 0.72 12.92 13.31
C TYR A 400 -0.74 13.12 12.87
N ASP A 401 -1.51 14.06 13.42
CA ASP A 401 -2.76 14.48 12.76
C ASP A 401 -2.46 14.92 11.33
N ILE A 402 -3.34 14.58 10.38
CA ILE A 402 -3.16 14.93 8.98
C ILE A 402 -4.06 16.10 8.61
N LEU A 403 -3.46 17.11 7.98
CA LEU A 403 -4.18 18.23 7.41
C LEU A 403 -4.50 17.97 5.95
N ARG A 404 -5.77 18.16 5.58
CA ARG A 404 -6.25 17.99 4.21
C ARG A 404 -7.33 19.03 3.88
N ARG A 405 -7.53 19.29 2.60
CA ARG A 405 -8.58 20.17 2.09
C ARG A 405 -9.46 19.41 1.13
N LYS A 406 -10.78 19.56 1.28
CA LYS A 406 -11.74 19.02 0.32
C LYS A 406 -11.61 19.78 -1.01
N GLU A 407 -11.51 19.07 -2.11
CA GLU A 407 -11.54 19.68 -3.43
C GLU A 407 -12.97 20.05 -3.81
N GLU A 408 -13.12 21.20 -4.46
CA GLU A 408 -14.41 21.56 -5.06
C GLU A 408 -14.71 20.60 -6.20
N GLU A 409 -15.95 20.12 -6.28
CA GLU A 409 -16.38 19.30 -7.42
C GLU A 409 -16.23 20.15 -8.68
N GLN A 410 -15.34 19.74 -9.58
CA GLN A 410 -15.25 20.38 -10.89
C GLN A 410 -16.54 20.05 -11.67
N PRO A 411 -17.25 21.06 -12.21
CA PRO A 411 -18.52 20.90 -12.92
C PRO A 411 -18.39 20.03 -14.18
#